data_cb40e2841f045b413aea5b67fd258f5a
#
_entry.id   cb40e2841f045b413aea5b67fd258f5a
#
_cell.length_a   1.000
_cell.length_b   1.000
_cell.length_c   1.000
_cell.angle_alpha   90.00
_cell.angle_beta   90.00
_cell.angle_gamma   90.00
#
_symmetry.space_group_name_H-M   'P 1'
#
loop_
_entity.id
_entity.type
_entity.pdbx_description
1 polymer ?
#
loop_
_entity_poly.entity_id
_entity_poly.type
_entity_poly.pdbx_seq_one_letter_code
_entity_poly.pdbx_strand_id
1 'polypeptide(L)'
;MCYSAMVEQRLRAMARDFGADVDWRLFEQLFRDRLDRDIKVSRALEANFLGPQGAEAPSDFERLTRAHVDAYRARLTGNLESEVFKQKKRLADAQRSLQTKETKRAREDERIAQNKIDTALRRLADLKRTEPLERDRRIFPLYYAPVLVEDDDKRWIRPMRYTCRLAGKPASYDVRYPGTYNARRDNFGGFWKALYGHHHAILVITSFFENVASNVYEKRELKSDEKPRNLVLHFDPEPRTEMLVACLWSHWTGKGEPELNSFAAITDDPPPEIAATGHNRCVIPIKRENLDTWLRPESVSLERLDAILSDRERPFYEHRIAA
;
A
#
# COMPACT_ATOMS: atom_id res chain seq x y z
N MET A 1 11.99 7.86 -0.60
CA MET A 1 11.33 6.60 -1.05
C MET A 1 9.85 6.75 -0.80
N CYS A 2 8.98 6.57 -1.80
CA CYS A 2 7.54 6.67 -1.58
C CYS A 2 7.10 5.58 -0.60
N TYR A 3 6.96 5.94 0.68
CA TYR A 3 6.71 5.00 1.77
C TYR A 3 5.25 4.51 1.75
N SER A 4 4.32 5.38 1.38
CA SER A 4 2.91 5.02 1.27
C SER A 4 2.16 6.01 0.37
N ALA A 5 1.01 5.60 -0.16
CA ALA A 5 0.21 6.42 -1.07
C ALA A 5 -1.29 6.24 -0.82
N MET A 6 -2.06 7.29 -1.15
CA MET A 6 -3.51 7.24 -1.28
C MET A 6 -3.86 6.76 -2.68
N VAL A 7 -4.31 5.52 -2.78
CA VAL A 7 -4.53 4.84 -4.06
C VAL A 7 -6.00 4.90 -4.46
N GLU A 8 -6.27 5.11 -5.76
CA GLU A 8 -7.61 4.89 -6.31
C GLU A 8 -7.92 3.38 -6.29
N GLN A 9 -9.03 3.01 -5.70
CA GLN A 9 -9.37 1.61 -5.44
C GLN A 9 -10.82 1.25 -5.84
N ARG A 10 -11.54 2.16 -6.49
CA ARG A 10 -12.89 1.91 -7.04
C ARG A 10 -12.74 1.15 -8.35
N LEU A 11 -12.73 -0.19 -8.29
CA LEU A 11 -12.38 -1.08 -9.40
C LEU A 11 -13.21 -0.83 -10.65
N ARG A 12 -14.55 -0.71 -10.51
CA ARG A 12 -15.46 -0.47 -11.66
C ARG A 12 -15.30 0.94 -12.25
N ALA A 13 -14.94 1.94 -11.44
CA ALA A 13 -14.62 3.28 -11.93
C ALA A 13 -13.34 3.25 -12.74
N MET A 14 -12.28 2.67 -12.20
CA MET A 14 -11.01 2.50 -12.91
C MET A 14 -11.19 1.73 -14.22
N ALA A 15 -12.01 0.66 -14.23
CA ALA A 15 -12.31 -0.11 -15.44
C ALA A 15 -12.89 0.78 -16.56
N ARG A 16 -13.86 1.62 -16.22
CA ARG A 16 -14.46 2.57 -17.20
C ARG A 16 -13.47 3.65 -17.64
N ASP A 17 -12.74 4.24 -16.71
CA ASP A 17 -11.87 5.40 -16.95
C ASP A 17 -10.65 5.05 -17.82
N PHE A 18 -10.22 3.78 -17.77
CA PHE A 18 -9.05 3.27 -18.48
C PHE A 18 -9.36 2.28 -19.60
N GLY A 19 -10.64 1.97 -19.83
CA GLY A 19 -11.03 0.96 -20.83
C GLY A 19 -10.43 -0.41 -20.52
N ALA A 20 -10.43 -0.79 -19.23
CA ALA A 20 -9.81 -2.01 -18.74
C ALA A 20 -10.85 -2.98 -18.17
N ASP A 21 -10.53 -4.27 -18.16
CA ASP A 21 -11.30 -5.25 -17.40
C ASP A 21 -10.71 -5.48 -16.01
N VAL A 22 -11.57 -5.79 -15.05
CA VAL A 22 -11.13 -6.19 -13.71
C VAL A 22 -10.90 -7.71 -13.70
N ASP A 23 -9.73 -8.14 -13.29
CA ASP A 23 -9.42 -9.57 -13.11
C ASP A 23 -10.07 -10.09 -11.80
N TRP A 24 -11.40 -10.25 -11.82
CA TRP A 24 -12.18 -10.69 -10.66
C TRP A 24 -11.72 -12.02 -10.10
N ARG A 25 -11.16 -12.90 -10.92
CA ARG A 25 -10.61 -14.19 -10.49
C ARG A 25 -9.39 -14.01 -9.59
N LEU A 26 -8.48 -13.11 -9.95
CA LEU A 26 -7.31 -12.81 -9.11
C LEU A 26 -7.69 -12.08 -7.82
N PHE A 27 -8.72 -11.22 -7.84
CA PHE A 27 -9.24 -10.63 -6.61
C PHE A 27 -9.87 -11.68 -5.70
N GLU A 28 -10.67 -12.61 -6.23
CA GLU A 28 -11.23 -13.72 -5.46
C GLU A 28 -10.11 -14.55 -4.82
N GLN A 29 -9.10 -14.93 -5.60
CA GLN A 29 -7.95 -15.70 -5.10
C GLN A 29 -7.23 -14.96 -3.97
N LEU A 30 -6.97 -13.65 -4.12
CA LEU A 30 -6.35 -12.82 -3.09
C LEU A 30 -7.12 -12.88 -1.76
N PHE A 31 -8.44 -12.69 -1.79
CA PHE A 31 -9.26 -12.64 -0.59
C PHE A 31 -9.48 -14.04 0.03
N ARG A 32 -9.52 -15.10 -0.78
CA ARG A 32 -9.52 -16.48 -0.32
C ARG A 32 -8.21 -16.79 0.43
N ASP A 33 -7.07 -16.50 -0.19
CA ASP A 33 -5.75 -16.77 0.40
C ASP A 33 -5.53 -15.99 1.69
N ARG A 34 -6.15 -14.81 1.84
CA ARG A 34 -6.13 -13.99 3.05
C ARG A 34 -6.78 -14.67 4.25
N LEU A 35 -7.62 -15.66 4.05
CA LEU A 35 -8.19 -16.42 5.15
C LEU A 35 -7.12 -17.18 5.95
N ASP A 36 -6.06 -17.66 5.29
CA ASP A 36 -5.04 -18.49 5.91
C ASP A 36 -3.66 -17.82 5.99
N ARG A 37 -3.49 -16.67 5.33
CA ARG A 37 -2.21 -15.96 5.21
C ARG A 37 -2.32 -14.52 5.68
N ASP A 38 -1.20 -13.95 6.16
CA ASP A 38 -1.11 -12.51 6.52
C ASP A 38 -1.00 -11.65 5.25
N ILE A 39 -2.11 -11.52 4.54
CA ILE A 39 -2.24 -10.67 3.35
C ILE A 39 -2.82 -9.32 3.77
N LYS A 40 -2.10 -8.25 3.46
CA LYS A 40 -2.49 -6.88 3.81
C LYS A 40 -3.26 -6.24 2.67
N VAL A 41 -4.50 -5.89 2.96
CA VAL A 41 -5.42 -5.22 2.03
C VAL A 41 -5.96 -3.97 2.71
N SER A 42 -6.10 -2.90 1.97
CA SER A 42 -6.73 -1.67 2.46
C SER A 42 -8.24 -1.85 2.65
N ARG A 43 -8.83 -1.05 3.54
CA ARG A 43 -10.28 -1.08 3.73
C ARG A 43 -11.04 -0.62 2.49
N ALA A 44 -10.50 0.34 1.74
CA ALA A 44 -11.11 0.83 0.51
C ALA A 44 -11.18 -0.26 -0.58
N LEU A 45 -10.20 -1.16 -0.64
CA LEU A 45 -10.26 -2.30 -1.56
C LEU A 45 -11.33 -3.32 -1.15
N GLU A 46 -11.45 -3.64 0.15
CA GLU A 46 -12.54 -4.47 0.67
C GLU A 46 -13.93 -3.89 0.37
N ALA A 47 -14.06 -2.56 0.42
CA ALA A 47 -15.33 -1.87 0.23
C ALA A 47 -15.97 -2.11 -1.15
N ASN A 48 -15.16 -2.44 -2.18
CA ASN A 48 -15.70 -2.82 -3.49
C ASN A 48 -16.63 -4.04 -3.44
N PHE A 49 -16.48 -4.90 -2.44
CA PHE A 49 -17.22 -6.15 -2.29
C PHE A 49 -18.30 -6.10 -1.21
N LEU A 50 -18.33 -5.07 -0.35
CA LEU A 50 -19.22 -4.98 0.81
C LEU A 50 -20.45 -4.09 0.56
N GLY A 51 -20.34 -3.12 -0.35
CA GLY A 51 -21.43 -2.18 -0.65
C GLY A 51 -22.50 -2.75 -1.56
N PRO A 52 -23.61 -1.99 -1.79
CA PRO A 52 -24.50 -2.28 -2.88
C PRO A 52 -23.70 -2.21 -4.18
N GLN A 53 -23.65 -3.31 -4.89
CA GLN A 53 -23.09 -3.37 -6.23
C GLN A 53 -23.94 -2.44 -7.11
N GLY A 54 -23.33 -1.59 -7.93
CA GLY A 54 -24.03 -0.64 -8.80
C GLY A 54 -25.11 -1.31 -9.69
N ALA A 55 -25.52 -0.69 -10.80
CA ALA A 55 -26.58 -1.18 -11.68
C ALA A 55 -26.33 -2.56 -12.28
N GLU A 56 -25.08 -3.03 -12.32
CA GLU A 56 -24.68 -4.35 -12.82
C GLU A 56 -24.75 -5.41 -11.71
N ALA A 57 -25.31 -6.57 -12.05
CA ALA A 57 -25.30 -7.72 -11.15
C ALA A 57 -23.84 -8.20 -10.89
N PRO A 58 -23.50 -8.57 -9.63
CA PRO A 58 -22.18 -9.06 -9.33
C PRO A 58 -21.92 -10.42 -9.98
N SER A 59 -20.71 -10.62 -10.51
CA SER A 59 -20.22 -11.90 -11.02
C SER A 59 -20.11 -12.94 -9.89
N ASP A 60 -19.95 -14.21 -10.25
CA ASP A 60 -19.71 -15.29 -9.28
C ASP A 60 -18.45 -15.01 -8.45
N PHE A 61 -17.39 -14.54 -9.07
CA PHE A 61 -16.14 -14.18 -8.36
C PHE A 61 -16.34 -13.04 -7.37
N GLU A 62 -17.14 -12.03 -7.68
CA GLU A 62 -17.45 -10.93 -6.75
C GLU A 62 -18.27 -11.44 -5.56
N ARG A 63 -19.24 -12.34 -5.79
CA ARG A 63 -20.03 -12.96 -4.71
C ARG A 63 -19.14 -13.82 -3.79
N LEU A 64 -18.25 -14.62 -4.36
CA LEU A 64 -17.28 -15.42 -3.60
C LEU A 64 -16.31 -14.52 -2.82
N THR A 65 -15.78 -13.47 -3.45
CA THR A 65 -14.92 -12.50 -2.78
C THR A 65 -15.60 -11.86 -1.59
N ARG A 66 -16.87 -11.45 -1.73
CA ARG A 66 -17.66 -10.94 -0.60
C ARG A 66 -17.74 -11.92 0.55
N ALA A 67 -18.03 -13.19 0.25
CA ALA A 67 -18.09 -14.24 1.28
C ALA A 67 -16.74 -14.40 2.01
N HIS A 68 -15.62 -14.32 1.29
CA HIS A 68 -14.28 -14.37 1.89
C HIS A 68 -13.99 -13.15 2.77
N VAL A 69 -14.37 -11.94 2.32
CA VAL A 69 -14.23 -10.71 3.12
C VAL A 69 -15.05 -10.80 4.40
N ASP A 70 -16.32 -11.24 4.30
CA ASP A 70 -17.20 -11.40 5.45
C ASP A 70 -16.64 -12.43 6.46
N ALA A 71 -16.17 -13.58 5.98
CA ALA A 71 -15.53 -14.62 6.80
C ALA A 71 -14.26 -14.10 7.50
N TYR A 72 -13.40 -13.38 6.79
CA TYR A 72 -12.21 -12.77 7.37
C TYR A 72 -12.56 -11.76 8.47
N ARG A 73 -13.52 -10.87 8.22
CA ARG A 73 -13.97 -9.86 9.19
C ARG A 73 -14.62 -10.49 10.43
N ALA A 74 -15.43 -11.53 10.24
CA ALA A 74 -16.01 -12.28 11.36
C ALA A 74 -14.95 -12.91 12.25
N ARG A 75 -13.94 -13.58 11.64
CA ARG A 75 -12.80 -14.15 12.37
C ARG A 75 -11.99 -13.09 13.11
N LEU A 76 -11.71 -11.96 12.46
CA LEU A 76 -10.96 -10.87 13.09
C LEU A 76 -11.73 -10.27 14.26
N THR A 77 -13.04 -10.09 14.12
CA THR A 77 -13.94 -9.65 15.21
C THR A 77 -13.86 -10.60 16.40
N GLY A 78 -14.05 -11.91 16.18
CA GLY A 78 -13.96 -12.91 17.25
C GLY A 78 -12.61 -12.94 17.97
N ASN A 79 -11.51 -12.80 17.22
CA ASN A 79 -10.16 -12.72 17.79
C ASN A 79 -9.99 -11.48 18.67
N LEU A 80 -10.47 -10.32 18.22
CA LEU A 80 -10.39 -9.07 18.99
C LEU A 80 -11.27 -9.10 20.24
N GLU A 81 -12.48 -9.66 20.16
CA GLU A 81 -13.36 -9.84 21.31
C GLU A 81 -12.75 -10.79 22.36
N SER A 82 -12.15 -11.90 21.89
CA SER A 82 -11.40 -12.83 22.75
C SER A 82 -10.21 -12.15 23.43
N GLU A 83 -9.45 -11.31 22.69
CA GLU A 83 -8.34 -10.54 23.27
C GLU A 83 -8.84 -9.53 24.33
N VAL A 84 -9.93 -8.81 24.06
CA VAL A 84 -10.55 -7.92 25.05
C VAL A 84 -10.92 -8.69 26.33
N PHE A 85 -11.56 -9.84 26.22
CA PHE A 85 -11.93 -10.66 27.38
C PHE A 85 -10.70 -11.11 28.17
N LYS A 86 -9.68 -11.65 27.49
CA LYS A 86 -8.42 -12.08 28.11
C LYS A 86 -7.72 -10.93 28.84
N GLN A 87 -7.65 -9.76 28.22
CA GLN A 87 -6.96 -8.62 28.82
C GLN A 87 -7.78 -7.98 29.97
N LYS A 88 -9.10 -7.98 29.93
CA LYS A 88 -9.95 -7.57 31.06
C LYS A 88 -9.71 -8.45 32.29
N LYS A 89 -9.57 -9.77 32.12
CA LYS A 89 -9.20 -10.67 33.23
C LYS A 89 -7.84 -10.31 33.80
N ARG A 90 -6.81 -10.14 32.94
CA ARG A 90 -5.46 -9.74 33.35
C ARG A 90 -5.45 -8.40 34.12
N LEU A 91 -6.24 -7.43 33.65
CA LEU A 91 -6.39 -6.13 34.29
C LEU A 91 -6.97 -6.27 35.71
N ALA A 92 -8.06 -7.02 35.84
CA ALA A 92 -8.69 -7.26 37.14
C ALA A 92 -7.75 -7.98 38.13
N ASP A 93 -6.95 -8.95 37.64
CA ASP A 93 -5.96 -9.66 38.48
C ASP A 93 -4.83 -8.71 38.92
N ALA A 94 -4.33 -7.85 38.04
CA ALA A 94 -3.33 -6.85 38.35
C ALA A 94 -3.84 -5.83 39.38
N GLN A 95 -5.06 -5.32 39.21
CA GLN A 95 -5.68 -4.38 40.13
C GLN A 95 -5.89 -4.97 41.54
N ARG A 96 -6.33 -6.23 41.63
CA ARG A 96 -6.43 -6.95 42.92
C ARG A 96 -5.06 -7.08 43.60
N SER A 97 -4.01 -7.42 42.81
CA SER A 97 -2.65 -7.50 43.34
C SER A 97 -2.16 -6.15 43.88
N LEU A 98 -2.46 -5.05 43.20
CA LEU A 98 -2.11 -3.69 43.57
C LEU A 98 -2.79 -3.23 44.87
N GLN A 99 -4.02 -3.68 45.11
CA GLN A 99 -4.75 -3.41 46.36
C GLN A 99 -4.09 -4.10 47.57
N THR A 100 -3.46 -5.27 47.35
CA THR A 100 -2.80 -6.02 48.44
C THR A 100 -1.37 -5.56 48.62
N LYS A 101 -0.60 -5.46 47.54
CA LYS A 101 0.80 -5.02 47.54
C LYS A 101 1.18 -4.38 46.23
N GLU A 102 1.67 -3.17 46.29
CA GLU A 102 2.15 -2.49 45.10
C GLU A 102 3.48 -3.10 44.64
N THR A 103 3.49 -3.65 43.44
CA THR A 103 4.67 -4.20 42.76
C THR A 103 4.85 -3.61 41.36
N LYS A 104 6.10 -3.47 40.91
CA LYS A 104 6.41 -3.02 39.54
C LYS A 104 5.73 -3.91 38.48
N ARG A 105 5.69 -5.22 38.74
CA ARG A 105 5.06 -6.20 37.82
C ARG A 105 3.55 -5.96 37.72
N ALA A 106 2.83 -5.79 38.80
CA ALA A 106 1.39 -5.56 38.77
C ALA A 106 1.05 -4.23 38.10
N ARG A 107 1.81 -3.16 38.30
CA ARG A 107 1.66 -1.89 37.57
C ARG A 107 1.89 -2.06 36.07
N GLU A 108 2.93 -2.80 35.67
CA GLU A 108 3.20 -3.05 34.26
C GLU A 108 2.14 -3.94 33.63
N ASP A 109 1.64 -4.96 34.34
CA ASP A 109 0.52 -5.81 33.89
C ASP A 109 -0.75 -4.99 33.69
N GLU A 110 -1.08 -4.07 34.61
CA GLU A 110 -2.21 -3.15 34.48
C GLU A 110 -2.08 -2.27 33.23
N ARG A 111 -0.92 -1.60 33.06
CA ARG A 111 -0.64 -0.72 31.93
C ARG A 111 -0.75 -1.45 30.59
N ILE A 112 -0.13 -2.65 30.49
CA ILE A 112 -0.14 -3.44 29.27
C ILE A 112 -1.57 -3.92 28.95
N ALA A 113 -2.28 -4.42 29.96
CA ALA A 113 -3.66 -4.92 29.77
C ALA A 113 -4.59 -3.79 29.31
N GLN A 114 -4.53 -2.62 29.93
CA GLN A 114 -5.32 -1.45 29.54
C GLN A 114 -5.01 -1.04 28.09
N ASN A 115 -3.74 -0.89 27.73
CA ASN A 115 -3.36 -0.51 26.36
C ASN A 115 -3.84 -1.52 25.30
N LYS A 116 -3.82 -2.82 25.62
CA LYS A 116 -4.31 -3.86 24.71
C LYS A 116 -5.84 -3.84 24.57
N ILE A 117 -6.56 -3.60 25.65
CA ILE A 117 -8.03 -3.43 25.63
C ILE A 117 -8.39 -2.25 24.74
N ASP A 118 -7.80 -1.09 24.97
CA ASP A 118 -8.10 0.13 24.20
C ASP A 118 -7.77 -0.04 22.71
N THR A 119 -6.68 -0.72 22.41
CA THR A 119 -6.28 -1.02 21.03
C THR A 119 -7.28 -1.98 20.36
N ALA A 120 -7.70 -3.04 21.05
CA ALA A 120 -8.65 -4.00 20.50
C ALA A 120 -10.05 -3.37 20.31
N LEU A 121 -10.51 -2.55 21.27
CA LEU A 121 -11.79 -1.85 21.16
C LEU A 121 -11.79 -0.83 20.01
N ARG A 122 -10.72 -0.07 19.83
CA ARG A 122 -10.58 0.84 18.67
C ARG A 122 -10.64 0.08 17.34
N ARG A 123 -9.96 -1.08 17.25
CA ARG A 123 -10.02 -1.93 16.05
C ARG A 123 -11.41 -2.50 15.80
N LEU A 124 -12.12 -2.93 16.85
CA LEU A 124 -13.52 -3.38 16.74
C LEU A 124 -14.44 -2.26 16.26
N ALA A 125 -14.31 -1.06 16.82
CA ALA A 125 -15.07 0.11 16.37
C ALA A 125 -14.77 0.44 14.90
N ASP A 126 -13.48 0.39 14.50
CA ASP A 126 -13.10 0.63 13.11
C ASP A 126 -13.66 -0.45 12.16
N LEU A 127 -13.67 -1.73 12.55
CA LEU A 127 -14.30 -2.80 11.76
C LEU A 127 -15.82 -2.60 11.58
N LYS A 128 -16.51 -2.10 12.58
CA LYS A 128 -17.96 -1.85 12.55
C LYS A 128 -18.34 -0.54 11.86
N ARG A 129 -17.38 0.33 11.63
CA ARG A 129 -17.60 1.63 10.98
C ARG A 129 -18.13 1.43 9.56
N THR A 130 -19.19 2.15 9.20
CA THR A 130 -19.76 2.18 7.85
C THR A 130 -19.22 3.33 7.02
N GLU A 131 -18.94 4.46 7.67
CA GLU A 131 -18.44 5.67 7.00
C GLU A 131 -17.02 5.49 6.46
N PRO A 132 -16.76 5.75 5.17
CA PRO A 132 -15.41 5.72 4.62
C PRO A 132 -14.58 6.88 5.17
N LEU A 133 -13.31 6.61 5.44
CA LEU A 133 -12.33 7.63 5.81
C LEU A 133 -11.25 7.70 4.73
N GLU A 134 -10.64 8.88 4.58
CA GLU A 134 -9.57 9.10 3.61
C GLU A 134 -8.43 8.07 3.79
N ARG A 135 -8.03 7.82 5.04
CA ARG A 135 -6.98 6.83 5.37
C ARG A 135 -7.27 5.40 4.91
N ASP A 136 -8.53 5.06 4.62
CA ASP A 136 -8.90 3.71 4.15
C ASP A 136 -8.31 3.38 2.78
N ARG A 137 -7.94 4.41 2.01
CA ARG A 137 -7.32 4.31 0.69
C ARG A 137 -5.79 4.21 0.75
N ARG A 138 -5.21 4.40 1.94
CA ARG A 138 -3.76 4.40 2.12
C ARG A 138 -3.19 3.00 2.08
N ILE A 139 -2.19 2.79 1.22
CA ILE A 139 -1.41 1.55 1.17
C ILE A 139 0.02 1.78 1.66
N PHE A 140 0.62 0.70 2.14
CA PHE A 140 2.01 0.64 2.59
C PHE A 140 2.74 -0.50 1.88
N PRO A 141 4.07 -0.59 1.95
CA PRO A 141 4.78 -1.78 1.47
C PRO A 141 4.15 -3.07 2.00
N LEU A 142 4.09 -4.08 1.15
CA LEU A 142 3.41 -5.37 1.33
C LEU A 142 1.89 -5.35 1.21
N TYR A 143 1.24 -4.19 1.09
CA TYR A 143 -0.19 -4.12 0.78
C TYR A 143 -0.46 -4.47 -0.68
N TYR A 144 -1.62 -5.08 -0.94
CA TYR A 144 -2.12 -5.25 -2.29
C TYR A 144 -2.94 -4.03 -2.72
N ALA A 145 -2.74 -3.63 -3.97
CA ALA A 145 -3.46 -2.54 -4.61
C ALA A 145 -3.92 -2.94 -6.02
N PRO A 146 -4.97 -2.32 -6.56
CA PRO A 146 -5.33 -2.47 -7.95
C PRO A 146 -4.30 -1.75 -8.83
N VAL A 147 -3.71 -2.47 -9.76
CA VAL A 147 -2.68 -1.98 -10.68
C VAL A 147 -3.16 -2.20 -12.10
N LEU A 148 -3.02 -1.17 -12.94
CA LEU A 148 -3.35 -1.22 -14.36
C LEU A 148 -2.15 -1.77 -15.12
N VAL A 149 -2.38 -2.81 -15.91
CA VAL A 149 -1.40 -3.45 -16.80
C VAL A 149 -2.03 -3.74 -18.15
N GLU A 150 -1.20 -3.96 -19.15
CA GLU A 150 -1.65 -4.55 -20.42
C GLU A 150 -0.97 -5.90 -20.61
N ASP A 151 -1.74 -6.91 -20.98
CA ASP A 151 -1.31 -8.29 -21.13
C ASP A 151 -2.19 -8.94 -22.21
N ASP A 152 -1.58 -9.58 -23.20
CA ASP A 152 -2.27 -10.16 -24.38
C ASP A 152 -3.18 -9.13 -25.09
N ASP A 153 -2.66 -7.95 -25.40
CA ASP A 153 -3.38 -6.83 -26.06
C ASP A 153 -4.65 -6.36 -25.35
N LYS A 154 -4.76 -6.69 -24.05
CA LYS A 154 -5.90 -6.34 -23.22
C LYS A 154 -5.46 -5.64 -21.94
N ARG A 155 -6.21 -4.60 -21.55
CA ARG A 155 -5.98 -3.91 -20.30
C ARG A 155 -6.69 -4.60 -19.16
N TRP A 156 -5.96 -4.74 -18.05
CA TRP A 156 -6.42 -5.39 -16.85
C TRP A 156 -6.17 -4.54 -15.62
N ILE A 157 -7.09 -4.58 -14.69
CA ILE A 157 -6.88 -4.15 -13.31
C ILE A 157 -6.67 -5.41 -12.50
N ARG A 158 -5.43 -5.60 -12.02
CA ARG A 158 -5.02 -6.77 -11.25
C ARG A 158 -4.60 -6.41 -9.83
N PRO A 159 -4.93 -7.22 -8.83
CA PRO A 159 -4.39 -7.03 -7.47
C PRO A 159 -2.91 -7.40 -7.47
N MET A 160 -2.05 -6.46 -7.10
CA MET A 160 -0.60 -6.69 -7.00
C MET A 160 -0.06 -6.20 -5.68
N ARG A 161 0.94 -6.90 -5.13
CA ARG A 161 1.58 -6.52 -3.88
C ARG A 161 2.59 -5.38 -4.10
N TYR A 162 2.45 -4.31 -3.33
CA TYR A 162 3.42 -3.21 -3.28
C TYR A 162 4.67 -3.64 -2.52
N THR A 163 5.62 -4.13 -3.18
CA THR A 163 6.98 -4.62 -2.91
C THR A 163 7.27 -5.71 -3.94
N CYS A 164 8.03 -5.33 -4.97
CA CYS A 164 8.29 -6.17 -6.13
C CYS A 164 9.28 -7.28 -5.79
N ARG A 165 8.90 -8.52 -6.08
CA ARG A 165 9.79 -9.68 -6.06
C ARG A 165 10.09 -10.09 -7.49
N LEU A 166 11.36 -9.99 -7.90
CA LEU A 166 11.78 -10.40 -9.23
C LEU A 166 11.66 -11.91 -9.42
N ALA A 167 11.28 -12.33 -10.63
CA ALA A 167 11.29 -13.74 -11.02
C ALA A 167 12.66 -14.38 -10.71
N GLY A 168 12.64 -15.64 -10.27
CA GLY A 168 13.86 -16.40 -9.92
C GLY A 168 14.52 -16.01 -8.59
N LYS A 169 14.02 -15.02 -7.83
CA LYS A 169 14.54 -14.69 -6.50
C LYS A 169 13.78 -15.47 -5.41
N PRO A 170 14.44 -15.93 -4.34
CA PRO A 170 13.76 -16.65 -3.26
C PRO A 170 12.82 -15.71 -2.47
N ALA A 171 11.81 -16.28 -1.79
CA ALA A 171 10.86 -15.51 -0.97
C ALA A 171 11.54 -14.69 0.14
N SER A 172 12.65 -15.21 0.70
CA SER A 172 13.47 -14.48 1.70
C SER A 172 14.08 -13.17 1.19
N TYR A 173 14.04 -12.94 -0.14
CA TYR A 173 14.55 -11.72 -0.75
C TYR A 173 13.83 -10.46 -0.25
N ASP A 174 12.52 -10.56 0.00
CA ASP A 174 11.71 -9.45 0.51
C ASP A 174 12.20 -8.95 1.89
N VAL A 175 12.65 -9.86 2.74
CA VAL A 175 13.21 -9.53 4.06
C VAL A 175 14.61 -8.91 3.92
N ARG A 176 15.42 -9.46 3.02
CA ARG A 176 16.79 -8.99 2.79
C ARG A 176 16.84 -7.64 2.08
N TYR A 177 15.87 -7.36 1.21
CA TYR A 177 15.79 -6.15 0.40
C TYR A 177 14.41 -5.48 0.53
N PRO A 178 14.06 -4.94 1.70
CA PRO A 178 12.71 -4.41 1.98
C PRO A 178 12.38 -3.14 1.16
N GLY A 179 13.35 -2.54 0.46
CA GLY A 179 13.18 -1.34 -0.36
C GLY A 179 12.66 -1.57 -1.78
N THR A 180 12.38 -2.82 -2.19
CA THR A 180 11.94 -3.15 -3.56
C THR A 180 10.49 -2.72 -3.89
N TYR A 181 9.89 -1.89 -3.08
CA TYR A 181 8.65 -1.18 -3.41
C TYR A 181 8.92 0.09 -4.25
N ASN A 182 10.19 0.51 -4.41
CA ASN A 182 10.61 1.61 -5.27
C ASN A 182 11.63 1.14 -6.32
N ALA A 183 11.34 1.39 -7.58
CA ALA A 183 12.24 1.21 -8.69
C ALA A 183 12.94 2.53 -9.02
N ARG A 184 14.19 2.67 -8.61
CA ARG A 184 14.97 3.85 -8.96
C ARG A 184 15.31 3.88 -10.45
N ARG A 185 15.04 5.01 -11.11
CA ARG A 185 15.37 5.22 -12.52
C ARG A 185 16.83 5.02 -12.82
N ASP A 186 17.71 5.49 -11.95
CA ASP A 186 19.18 5.36 -12.08
C ASP A 186 19.70 3.90 -12.01
N ASN A 187 18.82 2.94 -11.69
CA ASN A 187 19.16 1.51 -11.56
C ASN A 187 18.43 0.61 -12.57
N PHE A 188 17.90 1.17 -13.64
CA PHE A 188 17.21 0.39 -14.68
C PHE A 188 18.15 -0.54 -15.44
N GLY A 189 19.38 -0.12 -15.69
CA GLY A 189 20.42 -0.96 -16.30
C GLY A 189 20.96 -2.07 -15.37
N GLY A 190 20.66 -2.00 -14.07
CA GLY A 190 21.11 -2.94 -13.04
C GLY A 190 19.99 -3.86 -12.55
N PHE A 191 19.53 -3.61 -11.32
CA PHE A 191 18.54 -4.46 -10.62
C PHE A 191 17.21 -4.61 -11.38
N TRP A 192 16.74 -3.56 -12.03
CA TRP A 192 15.44 -3.52 -12.71
C TRP A 192 15.49 -3.88 -14.19
N LYS A 193 16.68 -4.25 -14.71
CA LYS A 193 16.90 -4.53 -16.14
C LYS A 193 15.95 -5.57 -16.73
N ALA A 194 15.57 -6.59 -15.95
CA ALA A 194 14.68 -7.64 -16.40
C ALA A 194 13.20 -7.20 -16.51
N LEU A 195 12.85 -6.04 -15.95
CA LEU A 195 11.47 -5.54 -15.95
C LEU A 195 11.30 -4.27 -16.81
N TYR A 196 12.31 -3.38 -16.81
CA TYR A 196 12.24 -2.16 -17.59
C TYR A 196 12.30 -2.46 -19.09
N GLY A 197 11.32 -1.98 -19.83
CA GLY A 197 11.12 -2.31 -21.25
C GLY A 197 10.30 -3.57 -21.50
N HIS A 198 9.85 -4.29 -20.45
CA HIS A 198 9.08 -5.54 -20.57
C HIS A 198 7.81 -5.56 -19.71
N HIS A 199 7.90 -5.21 -18.44
CA HIS A 199 6.80 -5.36 -17.49
C HIS A 199 6.46 -4.02 -16.84
N HIS A 200 5.67 -3.22 -17.54
CA HIS A 200 5.24 -1.91 -17.10
C HIS A 200 3.81 -1.93 -16.55
N ALA A 201 3.54 -1.04 -15.61
CA ALA A 201 2.24 -0.91 -14.97
C ALA A 201 1.99 0.55 -14.56
N ILE A 202 0.74 0.83 -14.18
CA ILE A 202 0.34 2.13 -13.61
C ILE A 202 -0.36 1.90 -12.27
N LEU A 203 0.07 2.66 -11.27
CA LEU A 203 -0.66 2.84 -10.02
C LEU A 203 -1.32 4.21 -10.03
N VAL A 204 -2.64 4.26 -9.86
CA VAL A 204 -3.39 5.53 -9.79
C VAL A 204 -3.44 6.00 -8.34
N ILE A 205 -2.84 7.16 -8.05
CA ILE A 205 -2.80 7.72 -6.70
C ILE A 205 -3.33 9.15 -6.69
N THR A 206 -3.77 9.63 -5.52
CA THR A 206 -4.19 11.03 -5.33
C THR A 206 -3.20 11.82 -4.49
N SER A 207 -2.40 11.16 -3.68
CA SER A 207 -1.33 11.76 -2.87
C SER A 207 -0.38 10.68 -2.38
N PHE A 208 0.77 11.09 -1.85
CA PHE A 208 1.76 10.15 -1.31
C PHE A 208 2.41 10.69 -0.04
N PHE A 209 3.13 9.80 0.65
CA PHE A 209 3.74 10.11 1.94
C PHE A 209 5.21 9.71 1.95
N GLU A 210 6.03 10.55 2.58
CA GLU A 210 7.46 10.30 2.73
C GLU A 210 7.92 10.47 4.18
N ASN A 211 8.93 9.71 4.53
CA ASN A 211 9.58 9.84 5.83
C ASN A 211 10.80 10.75 5.71
N VAL A 212 10.86 11.79 6.53
CA VAL A 212 12.00 12.70 6.62
C VAL A 212 12.45 12.79 8.07
N ALA A 213 13.75 12.81 8.33
CA ALA A 213 14.25 13.04 9.67
C ALA A 213 13.87 14.46 10.16
N SER A 214 13.36 14.59 11.37
CA SER A 214 12.86 15.87 11.90
C SER A 214 13.90 16.97 11.86
N ASN A 215 15.14 16.66 12.21
CA ASN A 215 16.24 17.62 12.19
C ASN A 215 16.59 18.10 10.76
N VAL A 216 16.43 17.23 9.75
CA VAL A 216 16.64 17.58 8.34
C VAL A 216 15.51 18.51 7.87
N TYR A 217 14.27 18.18 8.18
CA TYR A 217 13.09 19.01 7.89
C TYR A 217 13.19 20.39 8.55
N GLU A 218 13.62 20.42 9.82
CA GLU A 218 13.81 21.64 10.63
C GLU A 218 15.12 22.38 10.28
N LYS A 219 15.95 21.84 9.36
CA LYS A 219 17.24 22.40 8.96
C LYS A 219 18.18 22.71 10.13
N ARG A 220 18.26 21.79 11.10
CA ARG A 220 19.11 21.89 12.27
C ARG A 220 19.95 20.65 12.51
N GLU A 221 21.03 20.77 13.26
CA GLU A 221 21.80 19.62 13.73
C GLU A 221 21.12 18.95 14.93
N LEU A 222 21.38 17.65 15.08
CA LEU A 222 20.97 16.90 16.27
C LEU A 222 21.83 17.33 17.46
N LYS A 223 21.23 17.48 18.62
CA LYS A 223 21.96 17.64 19.89
C LYS A 223 22.67 16.33 20.23
N SER A 224 23.75 16.39 21.05
CA SER A 224 24.57 15.22 21.37
C SER A 224 23.79 14.02 21.91
N ASP A 225 22.67 14.25 22.62
CA ASP A 225 21.85 13.21 23.23
C ASP A 225 20.53 12.96 22.50
N GLU A 226 20.30 13.65 21.37
CA GLU A 226 19.05 13.59 20.61
C GLU A 226 19.08 12.43 19.64
N LYS A 227 18.05 11.57 19.70
CA LYS A 227 17.83 10.52 18.71
C LYS A 227 17.03 11.08 17.51
N PRO A 228 17.42 10.75 16.26
CA PRO A 228 16.65 11.15 15.10
C PRO A 228 15.20 10.67 15.22
N ARG A 229 14.24 11.56 14.93
CA ARG A 229 12.82 11.24 14.82
C ARG A 229 12.40 11.36 13.37
N ASN A 230 11.58 10.44 12.90
CA ASN A 230 10.99 10.56 11.57
C ASN A 230 9.68 11.34 11.64
N LEU A 231 9.56 12.30 10.75
CA LEU A 231 8.29 12.94 10.40
C LEU A 231 7.75 12.23 9.16
N VAL A 232 6.45 12.01 9.14
CA VAL A 232 5.74 11.58 7.94
C VAL A 232 5.16 12.82 7.28
N LEU A 233 5.61 13.14 6.08
CA LEU A 233 5.07 14.24 5.28
C LEU A 233 4.05 13.68 4.30
N HIS A 234 2.91 14.36 4.17
CA HIS A 234 1.86 14.08 3.20
C HIS A 234 1.99 15.10 2.07
N PHE A 235 2.12 14.63 0.84
CA PHE A 235 2.25 15.44 -0.36
C PHE A 235 0.98 15.32 -1.21
N ASP A 236 0.31 16.44 -1.44
CA ASP A 236 -0.86 16.58 -2.30
C ASP A 236 -0.46 17.34 -3.57
N PRO A 237 -0.83 16.86 -4.79
CA PRO A 237 -0.63 17.64 -6.01
C PRO A 237 -1.57 18.86 -6.03
N GLU A 238 -1.06 19.99 -6.50
CA GLU A 238 -1.85 21.21 -6.72
C GLU A 238 -1.84 21.56 -8.22
N PRO A 239 -2.99 21.63 -8.90
CA PRO A 239 -4.33 21.31 -8.37
C PRO A 239 -4.49 19.82 -8.03
N ARG A 240 -5.40 19.50 -7.10
CA ARG A 240 -5.68 18.11 -6.73
C ARG A 240 -6.17 17.32 -7.94
N THR A 241 -5.43 16.28 -8.28
CA THR A 241 -5.70 15.41 -9.43
C THR A 241 -5.23 13.99 -9.14
N GLU A 242 -5.75 13.05 -9.90
CA GLU A 242 -5.20 11.69 -9.94
C GLU A 242 -3.89 11.69 -10.71
N MET A 243 -2.92 11.00 -10.18
CA MET A 243 -1.60 10.83 -10.78
C MET A 243 -1.41 9.39 -11.28
N LEU A 244 -1.01 9.24 -12.53
CA LEU A 244 -0.69 7.95 -13.16
C LEU A 244 0.77 7.60 -12.89
N VAL A 245 1.05 7.02 -11.72
CA VAL A 245 2.42 6.70 -11.32
C VAL A 245 2.96 5.52 -12.12
N ALA A 246 4.06 5.74 -12.83
CA ALA A 246 4.77 4.70 -13.55
C ALA A 246 5.31 3.63 -12.60
N CYS A 247 5.08 2.36 -12.93
CA CYS A 247 5.50 1.22 -12.13
C CYS A 247 6.16 0.15 -13.01
N LEU A 248 7.00 -0.67 -12.38
CA LEU A 248 7.44 -1.96 -12.91
C LEU A 248 6.75 -3.08 -12.12
N TRP A 249 6.41 -4.18 -12.76
CA TRP A 249 5.77 -5.31 -12.11
C TRP A 249 6.45 -6.64 -12.45
N SER A 250 6.22 -7.65 -11.63
CA SER A 250 6.76 -8.99 -11.82
C SER A 250 5.73 -10.02 -11.43
N HIS A 251 5.61 -11.07 -12.24
CA HIS A 251 4.97 -12.32 -11.88
C HIS A 251 6.05 -13.28 -11.36
N TRP A 252 5.89 -13.71 -10.13
CA TRP A 252 6.85 -14.61 -9.46
C TRP A 252 6.19 -15.94 -9.12
N THR A 253 6.93 -17.01 -9.38
CA THR A 253 6.58 -18.38 -8.99
C THR A 253 7.73 -19.00 -8.20
N GLY A 254 7.41 -19.80 -7.19
CA GLY A 254 8.39 -20.51 -6.37
C GLY A 254 7.86 -21.91 -6.00
N LYS A 255 8.76 -22.87 -5.88
CA LYS A 255 8.38 -24.26 -5.53
C LYS A 255 7.72 -24.30 -4.16
N GLY A 256 6.48 -24.76 -4.11
CA GLY A 256 5.69 -24.87 -2.87
C GLY A 256 5.19 -23.55 -2.31
N GLU A 257 5.36 -22.44 -3.03
CA GLU A 257 4.89 -21.11 -2.68
C GLU A 257 3.76 -20.69 -3.63
N PRO A 258 2.77 -19.92 -3.17
CA PRO A 258 1.78 -19.33 -4.05
C PRO A 258 2.40 -18.34 -5.02
N GLU A 259 1.84 -18.26 -6.22
CA GLU A 259 2.20 -17.27 -7.22
C GLU A 259 1.99 -15.85 -6.68
N LEU A 260 2.81 -14.91 -7.12
CA LEU A 260 2.81 -13.55 -6.63
C LEU A 260 2.94 -12.56 -7.78
N ASN A 261 1.91 -11.75 -7.99
CA ASN A 261 2.01 -10.52 -8.75
C ASN A 261 2.43 -9.39 -7.80
N SER A 262 3.49 -8.68 -8.16
CA SER A 262 4.05 -7.62 -7.31
C SER A 262 4.61 -6.48 -8.14
N PHE A 263 4.62 -5.27 -7.58
CA PHE A 263 5.05 -4.07 -8.28
C PHE A 263 5.92 -3.16 -7.42
N ALA A 264 6.65 -2.27 -8.11
CA ALA A 264 7.41 -1.18 -7.54
C ALA A 264 7.07 0.12 -8.27
N ALA A 265 6.86 1.20 -7.53
CA ALA A 265 6.71 2.53 -8.11
C ALA A 265 8.06 3.06 -8.60
N ILE A 266 8.09 3.62 -9.80
CA ILE A 266 9.32 4.24 -10.32
C ILE A 266 9.54 5.59 -9.62
N THR A 267 10.78 5.82 -9.20
CA THR A 267 11.19 7.05 -8.52
C THR A 267 12.42 7.67 -9.17
N ASP A 268 12.49 9.00 -9.10
CA ASP A 268 13.58 9.79 -9.64
C ASP A 268 13.90 10.97 -8.70
N ASP A 269 14.79 11.85 -9.09
CA ASP A 269 15.09 13.07 -8.36
C ASP A 269 13.84 13.90 -8.12
N PRO A 270 13.70 14.46 -6.92
CA PRO A 270 12.50 15.19 -6.52
C PRO A 270 12.45 16.59 -7.14
N PRO A 271 11.26 17.18 -7.35
CA PRO A 271 11.14 18.58 -7.66
C PRO A 271 11.57 19.47 -6.46
N PRO A 272 11.83 20.78 -6.70
CA PRO A 272 12.41 21.66 -5.69
C PRO A 272 11.64 21.71 -4.37
N GLU A 273 10.30 21.71 -4.39
CA GLU A 273 9.45 21.79 -3.20
C GLU A 273 9.56 20.52 -2.32
N ILE A 274 9.75 19.34 -2.92
CA ILE A 274 10.00 18.09 -2.19
C ILE A 274 11.44 18.05 -1.68
N ALA A 275 12.42 18.42 -2.52
CA ALA A 275 13.82 18.50 -2.12
C ALA A 275 14.02 19.46 -0.95
N ALA A 276 13.28 20.59 -0.90
CA ALA A 276 13.33 21.55 0.19
C ALA A 276 12.92 20.99 1.57
N THR A 277 12.14 19.88 1.59
CA THR A 277 11.79 19.15 2.83
C THR A 277 12.91 18.24 3.33
N GLY A 278 13.97 18.05 2.53
CA GLY A 278 15.07 17.12 2.82
C GLY A 278 14.84 15.71 2.27
N HIS A 279 13.76 15.48 1.51
CA HIS A 279 13.55 14.21 0.82
C HIS A 279 14.24 14.20 -0.54
N ASN A 280 14.85 13.08 -0.92
CA ASN A 280 15.74 12.98 -2.08
C ASN A 280 15.12 12.22 -3.27
N ARG A 281 13.81 12.03 -3.32
CA ARG A 281 13.12 11.31 -4.39
C ARG A 281 11.65 11.70 -4.50
N CYS A 282 11.09 11.44 -5.69
CA CYS A 282 9.67 11.54 -5.97
C CYS A 282 9.23 10.42 -6.91
N VAL A 283 7.99 10.01 -6.83
CA VAL A 283 7.35 9.16 -7.83
C VAL A 283 7.28 9.88 -9.18
N ILE A 284 7.18 9.11 -10.26
CA ILE A 284 7.05 9.66 -11.61
C ILE A 284 5.61 9.49 -12.09
N PRO A 285 4.77 10.53 -12.04
CA PRO A 285 3.48 10.52 -12.72
C PRO A 285 3.69 10.77 -14.21
N ILE A 286 3.23 9.85 -15.06
CA ILE A 286 3.27 10.05 -16.51
C ILE A 286 2.04 10.81 -17.00
N LYS A 287 2.16 11.48 -18.13
CA LYS A 287 1.04 12.13 -18.82
C LYS A 287 0.07 11.07 -19.37
N ARG A 288 -1.23 11.36 -19.32
CA ARG A 288 -2.27 10.43 -19.77
C ARG A 288 -2.13 10.03 -21.25
N GLU A 289 -1.65 10.92 -22.09
CA GLU A 289 -1.37 10.68 -23.51
C GLU A 289 -0.28 9.62 -23.76
N ASN A 290 0.59 9.39 -22.79
CA ASN A 290 1.65 8.39 -22.86
C ASN A 290 1.23 7.01 -22.30
N LEU A 291 -0.01 6.88 -21.77
CA LEU A 291 -0.47 5.67 -21.08
C LEU A 291 -0.36 4.43 -21.97
N ASP A 292 -0.86 4.51 -23.21
CA ASP A 292 -0.89 3.38 -24.15
C ASP A 292 0.53 2.90 -24.50
N THR A 293 1.42 3.85 -24.75
CA THR A 293 2.82 3.54 -25.05
C THR A 293 3.53 2.96 -23.82
N TRP A 294 3.24 3.47 -22.63
CA TRP A 294 3.84 3.00 -21.39
C TRP A 294 3.44 1.57 -21.04
N LEU A 295 2.18 1.20 -21.28
CA LEU A 295 1.68 -0.14 -20.97
C LEU A 295 2.08 -1.20 -22.03
N ARG A 296 2.60 -0.77 -23.20
CA ARG A 296 3.13 -1.63 -24.27
C ARG A 296 4.63 -1.41 -24.46
N PRO A 297 5.47 -1.63 -23.46
CA PRO A 297 6.87 -1.24 -23.52
C PRO A 297 7.66 -1.91 -24.65
N GLU A 298 7.27 -3.14 -25.03
CA GLU A 298 7.96 -3.89 -26.10
C GLU A 298 7.65 -3.34 -27.50
N SER A 299 6.64 -2.48 -27.65
CA SER A 299 6.28 -1.86 -28.93
C SER A 299 7.16 -0.66 -29.32
N VAL A 300 8.02 -0.20 -28.41
CA VAL A 300 8.85 1.00 -28.61
C VAL A 300 10.27 0.80 -28.09
N SER A 301 11.18 1.72 -28.44
CA SER A 301 12.56 1.67 -27.93
C SER A 301 12.65 2.12 -26.46
N LEU A 302 13.74 1.73 -25.77
CA LEU A 302 14.01 2.16 -24.39
C LEU A 302 14.18 3.68 -24.30
N GLU A 303 14.74 4.33 -25.33
CA GLU A 303 14.87 5.79 -25.41
C GLU A 303 13.49 6.46 -25.41
N ARG A 304 12.50 5.88 -26.08
CA ARG A 304 11.13 6.39 -26.07
C ARG A 304 10.49 6.25 -24.69
N LEU A 305 10.69 5.14 -24.02
CA LEU A 305 10.22 4.91 -22.64
C LEU A 305 10.88 5.89 -21.66
N ASP A 306 12.18 6.13 -21.83
CA ASP A 306 12.90 7.10 -21.00
C ASP A 306 12.45 8.55 -21.26
N ALA A 307 12.11 8.87 -22.51
CA ALA A 307 11.52 10.17 -22.87
C ALA A 307 10.15 10.37 -22.16
N ILE A 308 9.31 9.34 -22.04
CA ILE A 308 8.03 9.40 -21.29
C ILE A 308 8.28 9.74 -19.81
N LEU A 309 9.26 9.08 -19.17
CA LEU A 309 9.60 9.37 -17.77
C LEU A 309 10.20 10.77 -17.60
N SER A 310 10.87 11.30 -18.61
CA SER A 310 11.45 12.65 -18.61
C SER A 310 10.38 13.73 -18.83
N ASP A 311 9.39 13.45 -19.71
CA ASP A 311 8.22 14.29 -20.01
C ASP A 311 7.03 13.96 -19.09
N ARG A 312 7.31 13.85 -17.78
CA ARG A 312 6.35 13.53 -16.74
C ARG A 312 5.43 14.71 -16.43
N GLU A 313 4.27 14.43 -15.80
CA GLU A 313 3.49 15.47 -15.13
C GLU A 313 4.32 16.12 -14.02
N ARG A 314 4.18 17.41 -13.84
CA ARG A 314 4.92 18.20 -12.84
C ARG A 314 3.98 19.09 -12.05
N PRO A 315 2.99 18.54 -11.30
CA PRO A 315 2.22 19.34 -10.40
C PRO A 315 3.14 19.91 -9.31
N PHE A 316 2.75 21.06 -8.75
CA PHE A 316 3.36 21.50 -7.51
C PHE A 316 2.84 20.62 -6.36
N TYR A 317 3.72 20.21 -5.43
CA TYR A 317 3.33 19.38 -4.30
C TYR A 317 3.25 20.21 -3.01
N GLU A 318 2.02 20.50 -2.57
CA GLU A 318 1.82 21.00 -1.22
C GLU A 318 2.09 19.89 -0.21
N HIS A 319 2.67 20.25 0.94
CA HIS A 319 2.94 19.25 1.96
C HIS A 319 2.52 19.69 3.35
N ARG A 320 2.19 18.71 4.19
CA ARG A 320 1.91 18.86 5.61
C ARG A 320 2.45 17.67 6.40
N ILE A 321 2.70 17.87 7.69
CA ILE A 321 3.02 16.74 8.57
C ILE A 321 1.75 15.89 8.70
N ALA A 322 1.85 14.61 8.40
CA ALA A 322 0.75 13.67 8.53
C ALA A 322 0.45 13.44 10.01
N ALA A 323 -0.85 13.44 10.36
CA ALA A 323 -1.32 13.21 11.73
C ALA A 323 -1.22 11.73 12.14
#